data_a2d7a4e6a0130c41733f0fb82d8f5880
#
_entry.id   a2d7a4e6a0130c41733f0fb82d8f5880
#
_cell.length_a   1.000
_cell.length_b   1.000
_cell.length_c   1.000
_cell.angle_alpha   90.00
_cell.angle_beta   90.00
_cell.angle_gamma   90.00
#
_symmetry.space_group_name_H-M   'P 1'
#
loop_
_entity.id
_entity.type
_entity.pdbx_description
1 polymer ?
#
loop_
_entity_poly.entity_id
_entity_poly.type
_entity_poly.pdbx_seq_one_letter_code
_entity_poly.pdbx_strand_id
1 'polypeptide(L)'
;MEQFSFFTGIDVSKLWLDIAVFKPDYGIVYQTRIDNDVKTIRSFLRNLKKQFKAEIAGHMFCMEHTGKYGHAFLNASILEQAKVWVELPIQIKRSLGLVRGKTDQWDAVRIAQYAYRFADKAVFWKPADKTVQDLKELQVKRSRLVKAYSQLSQENKNDPLFKKPLLALKQGIEAIELKMEHLIEQNESASHQYELLKTVPGIGKQTAMALIIVTNGFTRLTETRKLSCYSGVAPFPYSSGSSVKGRTKVSKMGDKKLKVLLNLSAWNAIRSITAFKDYFNRKVSEGKHKMSVINAVRNKLIALILAVIKRNSPFEKNYSFS
;
A
#
# COMPACT_ATOMS: atom_id res chain seq x y z
N MET A 1 24.35 3.06 -12.76
CA MET A 1 23.24 2.08 -12.71
C MET A 1 23.84 0.71 -12.47
N GLU A 2 23.28 -0.08 -11.57
CA GLU A 2 23.68 -1.49 -11.46
C GLU A 2 23.36 -2.21 -12.78
N GLN A 3 24.34 -2.85 -13.36
CA GLN A 3 24.14 -3.51 -14.65
C GLN A 3 23.71 -4.96 -14.40
N PHE A 4 22.45 -5.27 -14.66
CA PHE A 4 21.92 -6.63 -14.60
C PHE A 4 22.15 -7.35 -15.93
N SER A 5 22.62 -8.58 -15.87
CA SER A 5 22.81 -9.45 -17.04
C SER A 5 21.57 -10.28 -17.38
N PHE A 6 20.70 -10.53 -16.38
CA PHE A 6 19.52 -11.35 -16.54
C PHE A 6 18.30 -10.69 -15.87
N PHE A 7 17.15 -10.82 -16.53
CA PHE A 7 15.87 -10.28 -16.07
C PHE A 7 14.89 -11.45 -15.92
N THR A 8 14.50 -11.73 -14.70
CA THR A 8 13.68 -12.88 -14.38
C THR A 8 12.27 -12.43 -14.04
N GLY A 9 11.31 -12.78 -14.88
CA GLY A 9 9.89 -12.54 -14.65
C GLY A 9 9.24 -13.71 -13.92
N ILE A 10 8.39 -13.40 -12.96
CA ILE A 10 7.72 -14.38 -12.10
C ILE A 10 6.23 -14.08 -12.10
N ASP A 11 5.45 -15.00 -12.68
CA ASP A 11 4.01 -15.01 -12.48
C ASP A 11 3.66 -15.89 -11.29
N VAL A 12 2.86 -15.34 -10.36
CA VAL A 12 2.63 -15.93 -9.04
C VAL A 12 1.23 -16.50 -8.94
N SER A 13 1.13 -17.81 -8.81
CA SER A 13 -0.08 -18.53 -8.46
C SER A 13 -0.05 -19.02 -7.00
N LYS A 14 -1.18 -19.58 -6.54
CA LYS A 14 -1.28 -20.07 -5.17
C LYS A 14 -0.32 -21.25 -4.90
N LEU A 15 -0.21 -22.19 -5.83
CA LEU A 15 0.51 -23.44 -5.67
C LEU A 15 1.86 -23.46 -6.39
N TRP A 16 2.03 -22.67 -7.44
CA TRP A 16 3.23 -22.64 -8.28
C TRP A 16 3.61 -21.23 -8.70
N LEU A 17 4.84 -21.13 -9.20
CA LEU A 17 5.39 -19.96 -9.85
C LEU A 17 5.78 -20.33 -11.27
N ASP A 18 5.30 -19.57 -12.26
CA ASP A 18 5.81 -19.61 -13.63
C ASP A 18 6.96 -18.59 -13.74
N ILE A 19 8.09 -19.03 -14.27
CA ILE A 19 9.32 -18.25 -14.29
C ILE A 19 9.89 -18.23 -15.70
N ALA A 20 10.32 -17.04 -16.13
CA ALA A 20 11.01 -16.85 -17.40
C ALA A 20 12.26 -15.98 -17.17
N VAL A 21 13.39 -16.39 -17.74
CA VAL A 21 14.65 -15.63 -17.68
C VAL A 21 14.93 -15.04 -19.06
N PHE A 22 15.03 -13.73 -19.10
CA PHE A 22 15.37 -12.95 -20.28
C PHE A 22 16.85 -12.49 -20.18
N LYS A 23 17.60 -12.69 -21.23
CA LYS A 23 18.95 -12.13 -21.40
C LYS A 23 18.95 -11.16 -22.57
N PRO A 24 19.50 -9.93 -22.41
CA PRO A 24 19.67 -9.02 -23.54
C PRO A 24 20.38 -9.72 -24.70
N ASP A 25 20.01 -9.38 -25.94
CA ASP A 25 20.51 -9.92 -27.21
C ASP A 25 20.15 -11.38 -27.50
N TYR A 26 19.77 -12.18 -26.50
CA TYR A 26 19.43 -13.60 -26.64
C TYR A 26 17.91 -13.89 -26.48
N GLY A 27 17.15 -12.96 -25.91
CA GLY A 27 15.73 -13.17 -25.63
C GLY A 27 15.49 -14.05 -24.40
N ILE A 28 14.46 -14.91 -24.46
CA ILE A 28 14.15 -15.86 -23.37
C ILE A 28 15.12 -17.04 -23.44
N VAL A 29 15.96 -17.17 -22.41
CA VAL A 29 16.99 -18.24 -22.33
C VAL A 29 16.60 -19.39 -21.40
N TYR A 30 15.57 -19.22 -20.57
CA TYR A 30 15.10 -20.27 -19.67
C TYR A 30 13.65 -20.04 -19.26
N GLN A 31 12.87 -21.11 -19.15
CA GLN A 31 11.51 -21.11 -18.61
C GLN A 31 11.30 -22.34 -17.74
N THR A 32 10.58 -22.19 -16.66
CA THR A 32 10.24 -23.30 -15.76
C THR A 32 9.00 -22.97 -14.93
N ARG A 33 8.43 -24.01 -14.35
CA ARG A 33 7.42 -23.92 -13.29
C ARG A 33 7.95 -24.62 -12.06
N ILE A 34 7.80 -24.00 -10.90
CA ILE A 34 8.21 -24.55 -9.60
C ILE A 34 7.08 -24.39 -8.58
N ASP A 35 7.12 -25.18 -7.52
CA ASP A 35 6.18 -25.04 -6.41
C ASP A 35 6.40 -23.74 -5.64
N ASN A 36 5.29 -23.12 -5.20
CA ASN A 36 5.31 -21.85 -4.47
C ASN A 36 5.56 -22.07 -2.97
N ASP A 37 6.69 -22.65 -2.63
CA ASP A 37 7.19 -22.81 -1.27
C ASP A 37 8.63 -22.31 -1.12
N VAL A 38 9.00 -21.88 0.10
CA VAL A 38 10.29 -21.24 0.36
C VAL A 38 11.48 -22.17 0.05
N LYS A 39 11.37 -23.48 0.31
CA LYS A 39 12.45 -24.45 0.11
C LYS A 39 12.75 -24.64 -1.36
N THR A 40 11.71 -24.88 -2.17
CA THR A 40 11.83 -25.06 -3.63
C THR A 40 12.33 -23.78 -4.30
N ILE A 41 11.82 -22.62 -3.89
CA ILE A 41 12.26 -21.32 -4.42
C ILE A 41 13.75 -21.07 -4.11
N ARG A 42 14.21 -21.34 -2.89
CA ARG A 42 15.63 -21.21 -2.53
C ARG A 42 16.52 -22.14 -3.36
N SER A 43 16.10 -23.38 -3.55
CA SER A 43 16.82 -24.34 -4.41
C SER A 43 16.92 -23.81 -5.85
N PHE A 44 15.82 -23.29 -6.39
CA PHE A 44 15.79 -22.66 -7.70
C PHE A 44 16.77 -21.48 -7.80
N LEU A 45 16.75 -20.53 -6.85
CA LEU A 45 17.66 -19.37 -6.86
C LEU A 45 19.13 -19.79 -6.84
N ARG A 46 19.48 -20.81 -6.06
CA ARG A 46 20.84 -21.37 -6.02
C ARG A 46 21.22 -22.08 -7.33
N ASN A 47 20.27 -22.76 -7.96
CA ASN A 47 20.50 -23.45 -9.23
C ASN A 47 20.68 -22.46 -10.39
N LEU A 48 19.95 -21.31 -10.40
CA LEU A 48 20.17 -20.25 -11.38
C LEU A 48 21.62 -19.75 -11.37
N LYS A 49 22.20 -19.55 -10.17
CA LYS A 49 23.59 -19.12 -10.01
C LYS A 49 24.54 -20.13 -10.69
N LYS A 50 24.33 -21.44 -10.51
CA LYS A 50 25.14 -22.49 -11.13
C LYS A 50 24.94 -22.56 -12.64
N GLN A 51 23.68 -22.52 -13.09
CA GLN A 51 23.28 -22.68 -14.49
C GLN A 51 23.80 -21.55 -15.39
N PHE A 52 23.69 -20.31 -14.91
CA PHE A 52 24.10 -19.14 -15.69
C PHE A 52 25.53 -18.67 -15.37
N LYS A 53 26.25 -19.37 -14.47
CA LYS A 53 27.59 -18.98 -13.99
C LYS A 53 27.67 -17.50 -13.60
N ALA A 54 26.57 -16.99 -13.02
CA ALA A 54 26.40 -15.60 -12.65
C ALA A 54 25.95 -15.49 -11.18
N GLU A 55 26.47 -14.49 -10.47
CA GLU A 55 25.99 -14.21 -9.11
C GLU A 55 24.52 -13.79 -9.16
N ILE A 56 23.77 -14.13 -8.10
CA ILE A 56 22.36 -13.78 -8.00
C ILE A 56 22.13 -12.25 -8.06
N ALA A 57 23.15 -11.48 -7.67
CA ALA A 57 23.16 -10.01 -7.79
C ALA A 57 23.12 -9.53 -9.26
N GLY A 58 23.56 -10.35 -10.22
CA GLY A 58 23.45 -10.07 -11.65
C GLY A 58 22.06 -10.34 -12.24
N HIS A 59 21.14 -10.89 -11.45
CA HIS A 59 19.74 -11.11 -11.82
C HIS A 59 18.83 -10.04 -11.22
N MET A 60 18.00 -9.42 -12.05
CA MET A 60 16.84 -8.63 -11.60
C MET A 60 15.61 -9.52 -11.63
N PHE A 61 15.00 -9.75 -10.48
CA PHE A 61 13.72 -10.46 -10.40
C PHE A 61 12.59 -9.46 -10.42
N CYS A 62 11.55 -9.72 -11.20
CA CYS A 62 10.34 -8.91 -11.25
C CYS A 62 9.11 -9.80 -11.09
N MET A 63 8.15 -9.37 -10.28
CA MET A 63 6.89 -10.06 -10.08
C MET A 63 5.74 -9.09 -9.93
N GLU A 64 4.53 -9.52 -10.28
CA GLU A 64 3.33 -8.76 -9.98
C GLU A 64 2.98 -8.79 -8.49
N HIS A 65 2.38 -7.71 -7.99
CA HIS A 65 1.86 -7.65 -6.63
C HIS A 65 0.59 -8.51 -6.49
N THR A 66 0.74 -9.78 -6.14
CA THR A 66 -0.35 -10.78 -6.01
C THR A 66 -0.82 -10.99 -4.56
N GLY A 67 -0.58 -10.04 -3.67
CA GLY A 67 -0.96 -10.15 -2.25
C GLY A 67 -0.15 -11.22 -1.52
N LYS A 68 -0.84 -12.12 -0.78
CA LYS A 68 -0.18 -13.10 0.10
C LYS A 68 0.62 -14.19 -0.63
N TYR A 69 0.28 -14.50 -1.87
CA TYR A 69 0.93 -15.60 -2.59
C TYR A 69 2.36 -15.30 -3.01
N GLY A 70 2.74 -14.04 -3.14
CA GLY A 70 4.11 -13.62 -3.41
C GLY A 70 5.06 -13.70 -2.21
N HIS A 71 4.55 -13.91 -0.98
CA HIS A 71 5.39 -13.86 0.23
C HIS A 71 6.44 -14.97 0.28
N ALA A 72 6.15 -16.17 -0.25
CA ALA A 72 7.12 -17.26 -0.27
C ALA A 72 8.36 -16.88 -1.08
N PHE A 73 8.17 -16.28 -2.28
CA PHE A 73 9.28 -15.79 -3.09
C PHE A 73 10.03 -14.64 -2.42
N LEU A 74 9.34 -13.68 -1.84
CA LEU A 74 9.96 -12.55 -1.14
C LEU A 74 10.76 -12.99 0.08
N ASN A 75 10.28 -13.97 0.85
CA ASN A 75 11.02 -14.53 1.97
C ASN A 75 12.28 -15.30 1.52
N ALA A 76 12.16 -16.09 0.46
CA ALA A 76 13.31 -16.80 -0.12
C ALA A 76 14.34 -15.82 -0.69
N SER A 77 13.89 -14.73 -1.32
CA SER A 77 14.77 -13.70 -1.89
C SER A 77 15.63 -12.99 -0.84
N ILE A 78 15.09 -12.75 0.37
CA ILE A 78 15.87 -12.20 1.49
C ILE A 78 17.04 -13.13 1.84
N LEU A 79 16.74 -14.44 1.98
CA LEU A 79 17.71 -15.44 2.39
C LEU A 79 18.82 -15.67 1.36
N GLU A 80 18.51 -15.48 0.09
CA GLU A 80 19.46 -15.64 -1.02
C GLU A 80 19.95 -14.28 -1.59
N GLN A 81 19.64 -13.16 -0.93
CA GLN A 81 20.04 -11.78 -1.30
C GLN A 81 19.67 -11.38 -2.73
N ALA A 82 18.56 -11.91 -3.23
CA ALA A 82 18.05 -11.61 -4.56
C ALA A 82 17.31 -10.27 -4.60
N LYS A 83 17.57 -9.46 -5.63
CA LYS A 83 16.92 -8.16 -5.86
C LYS A 83 15.58 -8.34 -6.57
N VAL A 84 14.49 -8.10 -5.87
CA VAL A 84 13.13 -8.31 -6.38
C VAL A 84 12.41 -6.97 -6.55
N TRP A 85 11.97 -6.70 -7.76
CA TRP A 85 11.05 -5.60 -8.06
C TRP A 85 9.62 -6.12 -8.04
N VAL A 86 8.80 -5.60 -7.12
CA VAL A 86 7.36 -5.92 -7.04
C VAL A 86 6.59 -4.79 -7.69
N GLU A 87 5.97 -5.06 -8.84
CA GLU A 87 5.29 -4.05 -9.64
C GLU A 87 3.76 -4.23 -9.59
N LEU A 88 3.05 -3.14 -9.85
CA LEU A 88 1.60 -3.17 -9.98
C LEU A 88 1.18 -3.85 -11.29
N PRO A 89 0.22 -4.81 -11.27
CA PRO A 89 -0.25 -5.53 -12.47
C PRO A 89 -0.63 -4.60 -13.64
N ILE A 90 -1.23 -3.44 -13.31
CA ILE A 90 -1.66 -2.46 -14.30
C ILE A 90 -0.50 -1.82 -15.06
N GLN A 91 0.68 -1.66 -14.42
CA GLN A 91 1.85 -1.08 -15.07
C GLN A 91 2.41 -2.05 -16.11
N ILE A 92 2.58 -3.32 -15.72
CA ILE A 92 3.02 -4.38 -16.62
C ILE A 92 2.04 -4.50 -17.79
N LYS A 93 0.74 -4.61 -17.51
CA LYS A 93 -0.29 -4.75 -18.56
C LYS A 93 -0.33 -3.58 -19.54
N ARG A 94 -0.18 -2.34 -19.08
CA ARG A 94 -0.23 -1.15 -19.95
C ARG A 94 1.03 -0.94 -20.80
N SER A 95 2.16 -1.50 -20.37
CA SER A 95 3.43 -1.34 -21.08
C SER A 95 3.58 -2.27 -22.29
N LEU A 96 2.74 -3.29 -22.41
CA LEU A 96 2.90 -4.39 -23.38
C LEU A 96 2.04 -4.24 -24.63
N GLY A 97 1.24 -3.16 -24.73
CA GLY A 97 0.35 -2.92 -25.89
C GLY A 97 -0.84 -3.90 -25.93
N LEU A 98 -1.44 -4.06 -27.13
CA LEU A 98 -2.53 -4.99 -27.36
C LEU A 98 -1.99 -6.42 -27.51
N VAL A 99 -2.28 -7.26 -26.54
CA VAL A 99 -1.87 -8.67 -26.56
C VAL A 99 -3.10 -9.57 -26.65
N ARG A 100 -3.10 -10.47 -27.62
CA ARG A 100 -4.10 -11.52 -27.78
C ARG A 100 -3.56 -12.83 -27.20
N GLY A 101 -4.40 -13.59 -26.51
CA GLY A 101 -4.04 -14.85 -25.85
C GLY A 101 -3.49 -14.66 -24.42
N LYS A 102 -3.87 -15.59 -23.54
CA LYS A 102 -3.45 -15.61 -22.12
C LYS A 102 -3.07 -17.03 -21.74
N THR A 103 -1.79 -17.23 -21.37
CA THR A 103 -1.32 -18.40 -20.63
C THR A 103 -0.33 -17.91 -19.58
N ASP A 104 -0.28 -18.58 -18.42
CA ASP A 104 0.57 -18.16 -17.28
C ASP A 104 2.06 -18.13 -17.66
N GLN A 105 2.52 -19.02 -18.53
CA GLN A 105 3.89 -19.03 -19.06
C GLN A 105 4.22 -17.76 -19.85
N TRP A 106 3.28 -17.25 -20.66
CA TRP A 106 3.44 -16.00 -21.38
C TRP A 106 3.43 -14.79 -20.45
N ASP A 107 2.72 -14.87 -19.33
CA ASP A 107 2.70 -13.79 -18.36
C ASP A 107 4.07 -13.64 -17.65
N ALA A 108 4.75 -14.74 -17.31
CA ALA A 108 6.14 -14.71 -16.80
C ALA A 108 7.12 -14.11 -17.82
N VAL A 109 6.99 -14.48 -19.11
CA VAL A 109 7.81 -13.89 -20.19
C VAL A 109 7.60 -12.37 -20.28
N ARG A 110 6.36 -11.93 -20.23
CA ARG A 110 5.99 -10.50 -20.28
C ARG A 110 6.57 -9.73 -19.09
N ILE A 111 6.52 -10.30 -17.91
CA ILE A 111 7.10 -9.70 -16.71
C ILE A 111 8.63 -9.58 -16.86
N ALA A 112 9.31 -10.58 -17.41
CA ALA A 112 10.75 -10.53 -17.68
C ALA A 112 11.12 -9.44 -18.70
N GLN A 113 10.39 -9.34 -19.79
CA GLN A 113 10.57 -8.30 -20.81
C GLN A 113 10.27 -6.90 -20.26
N TYR A 114 9.25 -6.78 -19.39
CA TYR A 114 8.96 -5.53 -18.68
C TYR A 114 10.12 -5.11 -17.79
N ALA A 115 10.66 -6.04 -17.01
CA ALA A 115 11.80 -5.78 -16.14
C ALA A 115 13.03 -5.27 -16.92
N TYR A 116 13.32 -5.85 -18.08
CA TYR A 116 14.39 -5.40 -18.96
C TYR A 116 14.14 -3.98 -19.49
N ARG A 117 12.96 -3.73 -20.07
CA ARG A 117 12.62 -2.45 -20.71
C ARG A 117 12.57 -1.27 -19.75
N PHE A 118 12.24 -1.52 -18.50
CA PHE A 118 12.03 -0.48 -17.47
C PHE A 118 12.94 -0.65 -16.26
N ALA A 119 14.10 -1.27 -16.44
CA ALA A 119 15.08 -1.51 -15.39
C ALA A 119 15.52 -0.21 -14.68
N ASP A 120 15.56 0.90 -15.40
CA ASP A 120 15.86 2.23 -14.89
C ASP A 120 14.84 2.76 -13.86
N LYS A 121 13.63 2.22 -13.87
CA LYS A 121 12.52 2.59 -12.97
C LYS A 121 12.34 1.61 -11.82
N ALA A 122 13.17 0.56 -11.75
CA ALA A 122 13.00 -0.48 -10.74
C ALA A 122 13.18 0.05 -9.32
N VAL A 123 12.19 -0.25 -8.48
CA VAL A 123 12.27 -0.02 -7.04
C VAL A 123 12.24 -1.38 -6.35
N PHE A 124 13.41 -1.79 -5.85
CA PHE A 124 13.55 -3.10 -5.21
C PHE A 124 12.77 -3.15 -3.91
N TRP A 125 12.07 -4.27 -3.76
CA TRP A 125 11.34 -4.58 -2.55
C TRP A 125 12.31 -4.75 -1.37
N LYS A 126 11.91 -4.18 -0.25
CA LYS A 126 12.58 -4.37 1.05
C LYS A 126 11.55 -4.90 2.04
N PRO A 127 11.94 -5.83 2.92
CA PRO A 127 11.03 -6.28 3.97
C PRO A 127 10.56 -5.08 4.80
N ALA A 128 9.30 -5.10 5.16
CA ALA A 128 8.79 -4.15 6.14
C ALA A 128 9.39 -4.47 7.52
N ASP A 129 9.49 -3.47 8.38
CA ASP A 129 9.80 -3.68 9.79
C ASP A 129 8.85 -4.73 10.39
N LYS A 130 9.35 -5.58 11.28
CA LYS A 130 8.56 -6.66 11.87
C LYS A 130 7.35 -6.13 12.61
N THR A 131 7.51 -5.05 13.36
CA THR A 131 6.40 -4.39 14.06
C THR A 131 5.31 -3.96 13.09
N VAL A 132 5.68 -3.38 11.93
CA VAL A 132 4.71 -2.98 10.90
C VAL A 132 4.03 -4.18 10.25
N GLN A 133 4.74 -5.31 10.08
CA GLN A 133 4.14 -6.54 9.57
C GLN A 133 3.10 -7.09 10.55
N ASP A 134 3.46 -7.19 11.84
CA ASP A 134 2.58 -7.67 12.91
C ASP A 134 1.36 -6.77 13.08
N LEU A 135 1.54 -5.45 13.04
CA LEU A 135 0.45 -4.47 13.04
C LEU A 135 -0.49 -4.65 11.85
N LYS A 136 0.03 -4.89 10.65
CA LYS A 136 -0.76 -5.13 9.44
C LYS A 136 -1.62 -6.39 9.57
N GLU A 137 -1.07 -7.47 10.12
CA GLU A 137 -1.81 -8.70 10.37
C GLU A 137 -2.95 -8.49 11.38
N LEU A 138 -2.67 -7.81 12.49
CA LEU A 138 -3.67 -7.47 13.50
C LEU A 138 -4.75 -6.57 12.92
N GLN A 139 -4.39 -5.58 12.10
CA GLN A 139 -5.36 -4.71 11.42
C GLN A 139 -6.30 -5.48 10.49
N VAL A 140 -5.80 -6.53 9.81
CA VAL A 140 -6.65 -7.42 8.98
C VAL A 140 -7.63 -8.19 9.88
N LYS A 141 -7.16 -8.78 10.98
CA LYS A 141 -8.00 -9.50 11.95
C LYS A 141 -9.07 -8.57 12.54
N ARG A 142 -8.66 -7.39 13.03
CA ARG A 142 -9.56 -6.34 13.52
C ARG A 142 -10.64 -5.97 12.50
N SER A 143 -10.25 -5.74 11.25
CA SER A 143 -11.18 -5.37 10.17
C SER A 143 -12.26 -6.42 9.93
N ARG A 144 -11.94 -7.70 10.10
CA ARG A 144 -12.91 -8.80 9.98
C ARG A 144 -13.92 -8.77 11.12
N LEU A 145 -13.46 -8.60 12.37
CA LEU A 145 -14.34 -8.51 13.54
C LEU A 145 -15.24 -7.27 13.48
N VAL A 146 -14.68 -6.10 13.10
CA VAL A 146 -15.47 -4.86 12.91
C VAL A 146 -16.54 -5.05 11.85
N LYS A 147 -16.22 -5.71 10.73
CA LYS A 147 -17.21 -6.02 9.70
C LYS A 147 -18.32 -6.93 10.21
N ALA A 148 -17.98 -8.02 10.91
CA ALA A 148 -18.95 -8.93 11.51
C ALA A 148 -19.84 -8.22 12.55
N TYR A 149 -19.23 -7.41 13.45
CA TYR A 149 -19.95 -6.61 14.41
C TYR A 149 -20.93 -5.65 13.74
N SER A 150 -20.48 -4.92 12.70
CA SER A 150 -21.33 -3.98 11.97
C SER A 150 -22.52 -4.66 11.30
N GLN A 151 -22.30 -5.82 10.65
CA GLN A 151 -23.37 -6.57 9.99
C GLN A 151 -24.41 -7.08 11.01
N LEU A 152 -23.96 -7.69 12.11
CA LEU A 152 -24.87 -8.21 13.13
C LEU A 152 -25.61 -7.10 13.88
N SER A 153 -24.94 -5.97 14.15
CA SER A 153 -25.55 -4.87 14.91
C SER A 153 -26.57 -4.05 14.12
N GLN A 154 -26.50 -4.03 12.78
CA GLN A 154 -27.46 -3.29 11.97
C GLN A 154 -28.87 -3.88 12.02
N GLU A 155 -28.97 -5.21 11.99
CA GLU A 155 -30.25 -5.92 11.92
C GLU A 155 -30.77 -6.31 13.32
N ASN A 156 -29.86 -6.50 14.29
CA ASN A 156 -30.20 -7.17 15.56
C ASN A 156 -29.77 -6.38 16.80
N LYS A 157 -29.67 -5.06 16.73
CA LYS A 157 -29.14 -4.22 17.82
C LYS A 157 -29.90 -4.38 19.14
N ASN A 158 -31.21 -4.58 19.08
CA ASN A 158 -32.11 -4.68 20.24
C ASN A 158 -32.54 -6.11 20.53
N ASP A 159 -32.11 -7.11 19.74
CA ASP A 159 -32.46 -8.51 19.98
C ASP A 159 -31.60 -9.10 21.12
N PRO A 160 -32.24 -9.61 22.19
CA PRO A 160 -31.53 -10.22 23.32
C PRO A 160 -30.62 -11.39 22.93
N LEU A 161 -30.95 -12.15 21.88
CA LEU A 161 -30.15 -13.27 21.37
C LEU A 161 -28.78 -12.82 20.84
N PHE A 162 -28.68 -11.59 20.32
CA PHE A 162 -27.45 -11.05 19.77
C PHE A 162 -26.60 -10.26 20.76
N LYS A 163 -27.08 -10.01 21.99
CA LYS A 163 -26.29 -9.26 23.00
C LYS A 163 -24.96 -9.93 23.31
N LYS A 164 -24.94 -11.25 23.58
CA LYS A 164 -23.71 -11.98 23.88
C LYS A 164 -22.75 -12.05 22.69
N PRO A 165 -23.17 -12.44 21.46
CA PRO A 165 -22.32 -12.40 20.27
C PRO A 165 -21.74 -11.02 19.99
N LEU A 166 -22.51 -9.95 20.07
CA LEU A 166 -22.04 -8.58 19.85
C LEU A 166 -21.02 -8.16 20.92
N LEU A 167 -21.25 -8.50 22.18
CA LEU A 167 -20.29 -8.23 23.25
C LEU A 167 -18.97 -8.97 23.03
N ALA A 168 -19.01 -10.26 22.67
CA ALA A 168 -17.81 -11.04 22.36
C ALA A 168 -17.00 -10.44 21.19
N LEU A 169 -17.68 -10.02 20.12
CA LEU A 169 -17.02 -9.36 18.99
C LEU A 169 -16.38 -8.03 19.43
N LYS A 170 -17.06 -7.24 20.26
CA LYS A 170 -16.52 -5.98 20.79
C LYS A 170 -15.28 -6.22 21.64
N GLN A 171 -15.32 -7.17 22.56
CA GLN A 171 -14.16 -7.57 23.38
C GLN A 171 -12.99 -8.05 22.52
N GLY A 172 -13.26 -8.85 21.46
CA GLY A 172 -12.23 -9.29 20.53
C GLY A 172 -11.59 -8.14 19.76
N ILE A 173 -12.38 -7.11 19.39
CA ILE A 173 -11.85 -5.88 18.74
C ILE A 173 -10.95 -5.13 19.72
N GLU A 174 -11.41 -4.90 20.95
CA GLU A 174 -10.66 -4.19 22.00
C GLU A 174 -9.35 -4.92 22.33
N ALA A 175 -9.36 -6.25 22.45
CA ALA A 175 -8.17 -7.05 22.70
C ALA A 175 -7.13 -6.92 21.57
N ILE A 176 -7.58 -6.88 20.31
CA ILE A 176 -6.67 -6.66 19.17
C ILE A 176 -6.12 -5.23 19.21
N GLU A 177 -6.93 -4.23 19.52
CA GLU A 177 -6.51 -2.83 19.61
C GLU A 177 -5.45 -2.64 20.70
N LEU A 178 -5.63 -3.21 21.87
CA LEU A 178 -4.64 -3.20 22.96
C LEU A 178 -3.33 -3.87 22.51
N LYS A 179 -3.40 -5.00 21.83
CA LYS A 179 -2.20 -5.65 21.30
C LYS A 179 -1.48 -4.81 20.27
N MET A 180 -2.21 -4.08 19.43
CA MET A 180 -1.60 -3.16 18.44
C MET A 180 -0.94 -1.97 19.15
N GLU A 181 -1.56 -1.39 20.16
CA GLU A 181 -0.97 -0.30 20.98
C GLU A 181 0.32 -0.79 21.65
N HIS A 182 0.31 -1.96 22.29
CA HIS A 182 1.51 -2.54 22.90
C HIS A 182 2.66 -2.78 21.90
N LEU A 183 2.37 -3.27 20.70
CA LEU A 183 3.40 -3.41 19.66
C LEU A 183 4.01 -2.07 19.22
N ILE A 184 3.21 -1.01 19.21
CA ILE A 184 3.69 0.34 18.92
C ILE A 184 4.60 0.82 20.05
N GLU A 185 4.19 0.66 21.30
CA GLU A 185 4.96 1.07 22.48
C GLU A 185 6.33 0.37 22.58
N GLN A 186 6.41 -0.88 22.16
CA GLN A 186 7.67 -1.65 22.13
C GLN A 186 8.64 -1.22 21.04
N ASN A 187 8.22 -0.42 20.07
CA ASN A 187 9.07 0.08 18.99
C ASN A 187 9.21 1.59 19.10
N GLU A 188 10.37 2.08 19.52
CA GLU A 188 10.64 3.50 19.80
C GLU A 188 10.26 4.41 18.61
N SER A 189 10.67 4.04 17.39
CA SER A 189 10.35 4.82 16.19
C SER A 189 8.84 4.86 15.90
N ALA A 190 8.15 3.73 16.01
CA ALA A 190 6.71 3.65 15.80
C ALA A 190 5.94 4.40 16.89
N SER A 191 6.38 4.29 18.15
CA SER A 191 5.79 5.00 19.29
C SER A 191 5.90 6.51 19.12
N HIS A 192 7.09 6.99 18.78
CA HIS A 192 7.31 8.43 18.55
C HIS A 192 6.44 8.95 17.39
N GLN A 193 6.41 8.25 16.25
CA GLN A 193 5.55 8.60 15.11
C GLN A 193 4.07 8.59 15.49
N TYR A 194 3.64 7.60 16.26
CA TYR A 194 2.26 7.48 16.72
C TYR A 194 1.83 8.66 17.59
N GLU A 195 2.67 9.07 18.54
CA GLU A 195 2.40 10.24 19.37
C GLU A 195 2.37 11.53 18.55
N LEU A 196 3.31 11.73 17.63
CA LEU A 196 3.31 12.87 16.72
C LEU A 196 2.02 12.94 15.89
N LEU A 197 1.58 11.82 15.34
CA LEU A 197 0.34 11.75 14.53
C LEU A 197 -0.90 12.12 15.34
N LYS A 198 -0.99 11.70 16.59
CA LYS A 198 -2.11 12.01 17.49
C LYS A 198 -2.23 13.51 17.82
N THR A 199 -1.15 14.26 17.67
CA THR A 199 -1.20 15.73 17.83
C THR A 199 -1.93 16.42 16.68
N VAL A 200 -2.00 15.79 15.49
CA VAL A 200 -2.68 16.36 14.33
C VAL A 200 -4.19 16.27 14.54
N PRO A 201 -4.90 17.42 14.56
CA PRO A 201 -6.34 17.44 14.81
C PRO A 201 -7.14 16.58 13.84
N GLY A 202 -8.02 15.76 14.41
CA GLY A 202 -8.83 14.82 13.63
C GLY A 202 -8.17 13.46 13.40
N ILE A 203 -6.89 13.29 13.71
CA ILE A 203 -6.20 12.01 13.62
C ILE A 203 -6.34 11.27 14.96
N GLY A 204 -7.16 10.23 14.98
CA GLY A 204 -7.30 9.34 16.12
C GLY A 204 -6.40 8.10 16.02
N LYS A 205 -6.39 7.29 17.08
CA LYS A 205 -5.58 6.06 17.22
C LYS A 205 -5.57 5.20 15.95
N GLN A 206 -6.74 4.87 15.42
CA GLN A 206 -6.87 3.97 14.25
C GLN A 206 -6.31 4.58 12.96
N THR A 207 -6.46 5.89 12.77
CA THR A 207 -5.89 6.59 11.62
C THR A 207 -4.37 6.65 11.71
N ALA A 208 -3.83 6.94 12.91
CA ALA A 208 -2.39 6.96 13.16
C ALA A 208 -1.76 5.58 12.88
N MET A 209 -2.33 4.50 13.43
CA MET A 209 -1.87 3.12 13.15
C MET A 209 -1.93 2.77 11.66
N ALA A 210 -3.04 3.11 10.99
CA ALA A 210 -3.19 2.84 9.56
C ALA A 210 -2.14 3.60 8.72
N LEU A 211 -1.80 4.83 9.08
CA LEU A 211 -0.74 5.60 8.43
C LEU A 211 0.64 4.96 8.62
N ILE A 212 1.00 4.56 9.84
CA ILE A 212 2.26 3.85 10.12
C ILE A 212 2.36 2.58 9.28
N ILE A 213 1.30 1.77 9.22
CA ILE A 213 1.27 0.52 8.44
C ILE A 213 1.44 0.80 6.95
N VAL A 214 0.66 1.73 6.39
CA VAL A 214 0.63 2.01 4.95
C VAL A 214 1.92 2.64 4.45
N THR A 215 2.52 3.51 5.26
CA THR A 215 3.77 4.19 4.92
C THR A 215 5.02 3.39 5.31
N ASN A 216 4.84 2.22 5.92
CA ASN A 216 5.92 1.41 6.49
C ASN A 216 6.80 2.24 7.44
N GLY A 217 6.18 2.83 8.47
CA GLY A 217 6.89 3.72 9.40
C GLY A 217 7.46 4.96 8.69
N PHE A 218 6.74 5.51 7.73
CA PHE A 218 7.14 6.67 6.91
C PHE A 218 8.46 6.50 6.15
N THR A 219 8.86 5.26 5.86
CA THR A 219 9.95 4.96 4.92
C THR A 219 9.48 4.91 3.46
N ARG A 220 8.15 4.78 3.25
CA ARG A 220 7.48 4.77 1.94
C ARG A 220 6.39 5.83 1.91
N LEU A 221 6.00 6.26 0.72
CA LEU A 221 4.93 7.26 0.50
C LEU A 221 5.17 8.58 1.28
N THR A 222 6.42 9.02 1.32
CA THR A 222 6.87 10.21 2.05
C THR A 222 6.51 11.54 1.40
N GLU A 223 5.95 11.49 0.19
CA GLU A 223 5.48 12.66 -0.54
C GLU A 223 3.96 12.81 -0.46
N THR A 224 3.48 14.02 -0.25
CA THR A 224 2.03 14.33 -0.17
C THR A 224 1.26 13.79 -1.37
N ARG A 225 1.79 13.97 -2.59
CA ARG A 225 1.13 13.51 -3.81
C ARG A 225 1.03 11.99 -3.86
N LYS A 226 2.09 11.28 -3.50
CA LYS A 226 2.12 9.80 -3.49
C LYS A 226 1.14 9.23 -2.47
N LEU A 227 1.12 9.77 -1.25
CA LEU A 227 0.20 9.32 -0.20
C LEU A 227 -1.26 9.67 -0.53
N SER A 228 -1.50 10.85 -1.14
CA SER A 228 -2.83 11.24 -1.62
C SER A 228 -3.33 10.34 -2.77
N CYS A 229 -2.46 9.95 -3.68
CA CYS A 229 -2.78 8.98 -4.74
C CYS A 229 -3.11 7.61 -4.15
N TYR A 230 -2.27 7.11 -3.24
CA TYR A 230 -2.47 5.82 -2.59
C TYR A 230 -3.79 5.78 -1.81
N SER A 231 -4.13 6.83 -1.07
CA SER A 231 -5.38 6.93 -0.32
C SER A 231 -6.62 7.25 -1.19
N GLY A 232 -6.44 7.43 -2.50
CA GLY A 232 -7.53 7.71 -3.43
C GLY A 232 -8.22 9.07 -3.20
N VAL A 233 -7.47 10.06 -2.68
CA VAL A 233 -7.98 11.43 -2.47
C VAL A 233 -7.34 12.46 -3.41
N ALA A 234 -6.27 12.11 -4.12
CA ALA A 234 -5.66 12.98 -5.11
C ALA A 234 -6.62 13.24 -6.28
N PRO A 235 -6.90 14.51 -6.62
CA PRO A 235 -7.69 14.85 -7.78
C PRO A 235 -6.84 14.73 -9.05
N PHE A 236 -7.43 14.17 -10.11
CA PHE A 236 -6.84 14.11 -11.44
C PHE A 236 -7.72 14.91 -12.40
N PRO A 237 -7.19 15.95 -13.04
CA PRO A 237 -7.90 16.63 -14.11
C PRO A 237 -8.06 15.67 -15.30
N TYR A 238 -9.16 15.84 -16.01
CA TYR A 238 -9.40 15.15 -17.28
C TYR A 238 -9.65 16.21 -18.35
N SER A 239 -8.63 16.44 -19.15
CA SER A 239 -8.69 17.35 -20.30
C SER A 239 -7.89 16.77 -21.46
N SER A 240 -8.41 16.92 -22.67
CA SER A 240 -7.71 16.54 -23.89
C SER A 240 -7.89 17.66 -24.92
N GLY A 241 -6.80 18.28 -25.30
CA GLY A 241 -6.78 19.45 -26.17
C GLY A 241 -7.58 20.63 -25.63
N SER A 242 -8.06 21.48 -26.51
CA SER A 242 -8.88 22.65 -26.18
C SER A 242 -10.37 22.33 -26.00
N SER A 243 -10.85 21.23 -26.58
CA SER A 243 -12.28 20.88 -26.69
C SER A 243 -12.81 20.01 -25.56
N VAL A 244 -11.98 19.16 -24.94
CA VAL A 244 -12.43 18.26 -23.88
C VAL A 244 -12.03 18.76 -22.51
N LYS A 245 -12.97 19.33 -21.76
CA LYS A 245 -12.83 19.72 -20.34
C LYS A 245 -13.74 18.88 -19.48
N GLY A 246 -13.23 17.70 -19.04
CA GLY A 246 -13.98 16.83 -18.13
C GLY A 246 -13.86 17.25 -16.66
N ARG A 247 -14.77 16.74 -15.82
CA ARG A 247 -14.72 16.99 -14.38
C ARG A 247 -13.49 16.32 -13.75
N THR A 248 -12.78 17.05 -12.90
CA THR A 248 -11.71 16.50 -12.06
C THR A 248 -12.27 15.41 -11.15
N LYS A 249 -11.68 14.23 -11.20
CA LYS A 249 -12.12 13.04 -10.43
C LYS A 249 -10.96 12.45 -9.63
N VAL A 250 -11.28 11.82 -8.50
CA VAL A 250 -10.32 11.01 -7.73
C VAL A 250 -10.28 9.59 -8.29
N SER A 251 -9.11 8.94 -8.19
CA SER A 251 -8.96 7.54 -8.63
C SER A 251 -9.80 6.60 -7.76
N LYS A 252 -10.42 5.59 -8.39
CA LYS A 252 -11.08 4.47 -7.71
C LYS A 252 -10.10 3.39 -7.22
N MET A 253 -8.84 3.46 -7.65
CA MET A 253 -7.79 2.47 -7.36
C MET A 253 -7.12 2.66 -5.99
N GLY A 254 -7.44 3.75 -5.27
CA GLY A 254 -6.85 4.03 -3.96
C GLY A 254 -7.33 3.08 -2.85
N ASP A 255 -6.60 3.07 -1.74
CA ASP A 255 -6.96 2.31 -0.54
C ASP A 255 -8.27 2.84 0.07
N LYS A 256 -9.33 2.04 -0.07
CA LYS A 256 -10.68 2.41 0.40
C LYS A 256 -10.76 2.56 1.91
N LYS A 257 -9.98 1.76 2.69
CA LYS A 257 -10.00 1.79 4.15
C LYS A 257 -9.35 3.08 4.66
N LEU A 258 -8.16 3.41 4.14
CA LEU A 258 -7.48 4.66 4.48
C LEU A 258 -8.31 5.88 4.05
N LYS A 259 -8.97 5.81 2.89
CA LYS A 259 -9.88 6.88 2.43
C LYS A 259 -11.03 7.13 3.41
N VAL A 260 -11.62 6.07 3.98
CA VAL A 260 -12.69 6.20 4.99
C VAL A 260 -12.15 6.82 6.28
N LEU A 261 -10.99 6.35 6.77
CA LEU A 261 -10.36 6.93 7.96
C LEU A 261 -10.04 8.42 7.77
N LEU A 262 -9.45 8.79 6.64
CA LEU A 262 -9.18 10.20 6.29
C LEU A 262 -10.48 11.03 6.16
N ASN A 263 -11.60 10.41 5.75
CA ASN A 263 -12.88 11.09 5.72
C ASN A 263 -13.37 11.44 7.12
N LEU A 264 -13.31 10.49 8.05
CA LEU A 264 -13.67 10.73 9.45
C LEU A 264 -12.75 11.77 10.08
N SER A 265 -11.45 11.66 9.81
CA SER A 265 -10.44 12.63 10.26
C SER A 265 -10.71 14.04 9.72
N ALA A 266 -11.09 14.18 8.45
CA ALA A 266 -11.44 15.48 7.86
C ALA A 266 -12.68 16.12 8.52
N TRP A 267 -13.71 15.33 8.80
CA TRP A 267 -14.89 15.82 9.53
C TRP A 267 -14.53 16.25 10.94
N ASN A 268 -13.70 15.48 11.66
CA ASN A 268 -13.26 15.87 12.99
C ASN A 268 -12.38 17.12 12.97
N ALA A 269 -11.49 17.25 12.00
CA ALA A 269 -10.67 18.46 11.83
C ALA A 269 -11.50 19.70 11.53
N ILE A 270 -12.54 19.61 10.69
CA ILE A 270 -13.48 20.71 10.41
C ILE A 270 -14.22 21.14 11.68
N ARG A 271 -14.50 20.21 12.60
CA ARG A 271 -15.16 20.55 13.89
C ARG A 271 -14.21 21.18 14.91
N SER A 272 -12.94 20.77 14.92
CA SER A 272 -11.97 21.12 15.97
C SER A 272 -11.01 22.25 15.61
N ILE A 273 -10.83 22.57 14.30
CA ILE A 273 -9.94 23.65 13.85
C ILE A 273 -10.75 24.73 13.14
N THR A 274 -10.71 25.95 13.68
CA THR A 274 -11.41 27.12 13.10
C THR A 274 -11.02 27.33 11.64
N ALA A 275 -9.72 27.30 11.30
CA ALA A 275 -9.25 27.50 9.93
C ALA A 275 -9.84 26.47 8.92
N PHE A 276 -10.03 25.20 9.31
CA PHE A 276 -10.69 24.21 8.45
C PHE A 276 -12.20 24.42 8.38
N LYS A 277 -12.82 24.85 9.47
CA LYS A 277 -14.25 25.20 9.51
C LYS A 277 -14.54 26.37 8.57
N ASP A 278 -13.75 27.43 8.68
CA ASP A 278 -13.89 28.64 7.85
C ASP A 278 -13.62 28.33 6.37
N TYR A 279 -12.57 27.55 6.09
CA TYR A 279 -12.31 27.08 4.74
C TYR A 279 -13.48 26.27 4.18
N PHE A 280 -14.04 25.35 4.97
CA PHE A 280 -15.18 24.54 4.54
C PHE A 280 -16.40 25.42 4.25
N ASN A 281 -16.79 26.28 5.19
CA ASN A 281 -17.96 27.16 5.07
C ASN A 281 -17.81 28.09 3.86
N ARG A 282 -16.68 28.77 3.73
CA ARG A 282 -16.39 29.65 2.59
C ARG A 282 -16.50 28.93 1.24
N LYS A 283 -15.90 27.75 1.12
CA LYS A 283 -15.93 26.98 -0.14
C LYS A 283 -17.32 26.44 -0.48
N VAL A 284 -18.12 26.13 0.52
CA VAL A 284 -19.52 25.71 0.32
C VAL A 284 -20.38 26.92 -0.08
N SER A 285 -20.18 28.07 0.54
CA SER A 285 -20.88 29.32 0.16
C SER A 285 -20.51 29.82 -1.25
N GLU A 286 -19.28 29.55 -1.71
CA GLU A 286 -18.84 29.74 -3.11
C GLU A 286 -19.50 28.72 -4.09
N GLY A 287 -20.46 27.91 -3.66
CA GLY A 287 -21.18 26.93 -4.50
C GLY A 287 -20.43 25.60 -4.73
N LYS A 288 -19.31 25.32 -4.05
CA LYS A 288 -18.63 24.04 -4.20
C LYS A 288 -19.36 22.91 -3.48
N HIS A 289 -19.47 21.77 -4.13
CA HIS A 289 -20.11 20.58 -3.54
C HIS A 289 -19.40 20.14 -2.27
N LYS A 290 -20.12 19.93 -1.17
CA LYS A 290 -19.60 19.58 0.17
C LYS A 290 -18.53 18.46 0.15
N MET A 291 -18.79 17.35 -0.56
CA MET A 291 -17.82 16.23 -0.63
C MET A 291 -16.53 16.61 -1.36
N SER A 292 -16.58 17.55 -2.30
CA SER A 292 -15.36 18.06 -2.97
C SER A 292 -14.51 18.87 -1.99
N VAL A 293 -15.16 19.70 -1.14
CA VAL A 293 -14.47 20.48 -0.11
C VAL A 293 -13.86 19.58 0.95
N ILE A 294 -14.60 18.55 1.41
CA ILE A 294 -14.08 17.55 2.35
C ILE A 294 -12.86 16.83 1.74
N ASN A 295 -12.89 16.52 0.44
CA ASN A 295 -11.74 15.90 -0.22
C ASN A 295 -10.52 16.84 -0.26
N ALA A 296 -10.72 18.15 -0.39
CA ALA A 296 -9.63 19.11 -0.27
C ALA A 296 -9.04 19.13 1.17
N VAL A 297 -9.91 19.05 2.20
CA VAL A 297 -9.46 18.95 3.60
C VAL A 297 -8.66 17.66 3.84
N ARG A 298 -9.07 16.51 3.27
CA ARG A 298 -8.28 15.26 3.34
C ARG A 298 -6.86 15.45 2.79
N ASN A 299 -6.71 16.12 1.64
CA ASN A 299 -5.40 16.40 1.06
C ASN A 299 -4.57 17.34 1.95
N LYS A 300 -5.20 18.36 2.54
CA LYS A 300 -4.53 19.24 3.51
C LYS A 300 -4.08 18.48 4.76
N LEU A 301 -4.92 17.56 5.29
CA LEU A 301 -4.54 16.70 6.41
C LEU A 301 -3.34 15.80 6.07
N ILE A 302 -3.28 15.22 4.88
CA ILE A 302 -2.12 14.43 4.44
C ILE A 302 -0.85 15.29 4.40
N ALA A 303 -0.94 16.53 3.92
CA ALA A 303 0.19 17.46 3.93
C ALA A 303 0.65 17.79 5.37
N LEU A 304 -0.30 18.04 6.29
CA LEU A 304 -0.01 18.27 7.72
C LEU A 304 0.64 17.06 8.37
N ILE A 305 0.11 15.86 8.16
CA ILE A 305 0.65 14.60 8.68
C ILE A 305 2.12 14.45 8.26
N LEU A 306 2.41 14.60 6.97
CA LEU A 306 3.78 14.47 6.47
C LEU A 306 4.69 15.61 6.95
N ALA A 307 4.17 16.82 7.12
CA ALA A 307 4.92 17.94 7.67
C ALA A 307 5.31 17.69 9.14
N VAL A 308 4.37 17.22 9.97
CA VAL A 308 4.62 16.87 11.38
C VAL A 308 5.68 15.76 11.49
N ILE A 309 5.55 14.70 10.70
CA ILE A 309 6.54 13.61 10.69
C ILE A 309 7.91 14.08 10.21
N LYS A 310 7.97 14.85 9.11
CA LYS A 310 9.24 15.36 8.56
C LYS A 310 9.93 16.33 9.49
N ARG A 311 9.17 17.22 10.15
CA ARG A 311 9.68 18.18 11.13
C ARG A 311 10.09 17.49 12.44
N ASN A 312 9.58 16.30 12.69
CA ASN A 312 9.79 15.52 13.92
C ASN A 312 9.36 16.29 15.18
N SER A 313 8.28 17.06 15.10
CA SER A 313 7.73 17.85 16.21
C SER A 313 6.19 17.90 16.16
N PRO A 314 5.51 18.04 17.33
CA PRO A 314 4.05 18.09 17.41
C PRO A 314 3.41 19.14 16.52
N PHE A 315 2.12 18.95 16.22
CA PHE A 315 1.34 19.93 15.48
C PHE A 315 1.17 21.23 16.26
N GLU A 316 1.42 22.36 15.60
CA GLU A 316 1.22 23.71 16.13
C GLU A 316 0.09 24.42 15.40
N LYS A 317 -0.87 25.00 16.18
CA LYS A 317 -2.06 25.66 15.60
C LYS A 317 -1.73 26.85 14.71
N ASN A 318 -0.65 27.56 15.00
CA ASN A 318 -0.27 28.81 14.34
C ASN A 318 0.78 28.63 13.24
N TYR A 319 1.00 27.39 12.78
CA TYR A 319 1.93 27.15 11.69
C TYR A 319 1.31 27.64 10.37
N SER A 320 1.80 28.79 9.90
CA SER A 320 1.47 29.30 8.57
C SER A 320 2.24 28.50 7.53
N PHE A 321 1.55 27.93 6.57
CA PHE A 321 2.21 27.39 5.38
C PHE A 321 2.73 28.56 4.56
N SER A 322 4.01 28.81 4.65
CA SER A 322 4.75 29.67 3.71
C SER A 322 4.86 28.97 2.35
#